data_4c93f7613045827ae032af84b9dcaee8
#
_entry.id   4c93f7613045827ae032af84b9dcaee8
#
_cell.length_a   1.000
_cell.length_b   1.000
_cell.length_c   1.000
_cell.angle_alpha   90.00
_cell.angle_beta   90.00
_cell.angle_gamma   90.00
#
_symmetry.space_group_name_H-M   'P 1'
#
loop_
_entity.id
_entity.type
_entity.pdbx_description
1 polymer ?
#
loop_
_entity_poly.entity_id
_entity_poly.type
_entity_poly.pdbx_seq_one_letter_code
_entity_poly.pdbx_strand_id
1 'polypeptide(L)'
;MINRKQKFIKYLFALTIILLITDISIDHFNKKEKIPIVTKLSVKQIDSVFFKVLDDYGIKSQWISSKKVKPTQDDSTLAQYFIKIPSDIPIPFILKDINNIIEKDITGFVSEEKKIYGLTEIRIYTNEILKLRASLLPDKNIIRTNNELSFIISDAMDLSESKFNNFLSVSYPLACTVVPGKNIIQKVDSMKNYRKEYALLLNDDISDSEMKLKQEFQKELLRGSIKNIISSFKDARAYFVDEKSAVYNSAIYNFVRDDFKRQGITLYPKSELIELNAKEDSELFSKFKFYCNDTTGVHQKLFISTFENYQKILPELIRLKKKGHKIISLAKTYLVLKEK
;
A
#
# COMPACT_ATOMS: atom_id res chain seq x y z
N MET A 1 -42.95 61.43 21.21
CA MET A 1 -41.53 60.99 21.01
C MET A 1 -41.52 59.54 20.71
N ILE A 2 -41.55 59.14 19.45
CA ILE A 2 -41.48 57.73 19.07
C ILE A 2 -40.03 57.26 19.32
N ASN A 3 -39.90 56.37 20.25
CA ASN A 3 -38.68 55.87 20.85
C ASN A 3 -37.71 55.40 19.75
N ARG A 4 -36.48 55.90 19.68
CA ARG A 4 -35.42 55.48 18.76
C ARG A 4 -35.29 53.92 18.67
N LYS A 5 -35.53 53.26 19.79
CA LYS A 5 -35.57 51.79 19.88
C LYS A 5 -36.69 51.14 19.02
N GLN A 6 -37.87 51.75 18.94
CA GLN A 6 -38.96 51.20 18.12
C GLN A 6 -38.69 51.39 16.61
N LYS A 7 -38.03 52.46 16.21
CA LYS A 7 -37.59 52.62 14.80
C LYS A 7 -36.55 51.59 14.45
N PHE A 8 -35.56 51.35 15.33
CA PHE A 8 -34.53 50.35 15.12
C PHE A 8 -35.10 48.92 14.99
N ILE A 9 -36.05 48.53 15.83
CA ILE A 9 -36.74 47.24 15.76
C ILE A 9 -37.48 47.08 14.42
N LYS A 10 -38.15 48.16 13.95
CA LYS A 10 -38.84 48.12 12.65
C LYS A 10 -37.87 47.91 11.47
N TYR A 11 -36.71 48.57 11.49
CA TYR A 11 -35.69 48.38 10.47
C TYR A 11 -35.08 46.98 10.51
N LEU A 12 -34.83 46.46 11.73
CA LEU A 12 -34.30 45.07 11.86
C LEU A 12 -35.31 44.05 11.32
N PHE A 13 -36.60 44.24 11.61
CA PHE A 13 -37.66 43.38 11.12
C PHE A 13 -37.82 43.42 9.60
N ALA A 14 -37.73 44.61 9.02
CA ALA A 14 -37.74 44.79 7.56
C ALA A 14 -36.52 44.15 6.90
N LEU A 15 -35.32 44.26 7.49
CA LEU A 15 -34.11 43.60 7.01
C LEU A 15 -34.25 42.07 7.03
N THR A 16 -34.80 41.53 8.11
CA THR A 16 -35.02 40.05 8.23
C THR A 16 -35.97 39.56 7.17
N ILE A 17 -37.05 40.28 6.86
CA ILE A 17 -37.99 39.95 5.80
C ILE A 17 -37.30 39.97 4.41
N ILE A 18 -36.47 40.97 4.16
CA ILE A 18 -35.72 41.09 2.89
C ILE A 18 -34.75 39.92 2.74
N LEU A 19 -34.02 39.56 3.80
CA LEU A 19 -33.12 38.39 3.79
C LEU A 19 -33.86 37.09 3.56
N LEU A 20 -35.03 36.92 4.16
CA LEU A 20 -35.86 35.71 3.98
C LEU A 20 -36.40 35.61 2.54
N ILE A 21 -36.82 36.73 1.95
CA ILE A 21 -37.26 36.78 0.55
C ILE A 21 -36.11 36.51 -0.41
N THR A 22 -34.90 37.03 -0.12
CA THR A 22 -33.70 36.76 -0.92
C THR A 22 -33.32 35.29 -0.84
N ASP A 23 -33.34 34.67 0.32
CA ASP A 23 -33.03 33.26 0.53
C ASP A 23 -34.00 32.35 -0.25
N ILE A 24 -35.30 32.60 -0.15
CA ILE A 24 -36.36 31.90 -0.92
C ILE A 24 -36.19 32.12 -2.42
N SER A 25 -35.79 33.31 -2.84
CA SER A 25 -35.56 33.62 -4.27
C SER A 25 -34.31 32.89 -4.79
N ILE A 26 -33.22 32.88 -4.04
CA ILE A 26 -32.00 32.14 -4.36
C ILE A 26 -32.31 30.65 -4.50
N ASP A 27 -33.04 30.08 -3.55
CA ASP A 27 -33.47 28.68 -3.62
C ASP A 27 -34.39 28.37 -4.80
N HIS A 28 -35.25 29.32 -5.17
CA HIS A 28 -36.13 29.15 -6.33
C HIS A 28 -35.37 29.27 -7.67
N PHE A 29 -34.38 30.14 -7.76
CA PHE A 29 -33.53 30.29 -8.94
C PHE A 29 -32.49 29.14 -9.07
N ASN A 30 -31.95 28.65 -7.95
CA ASN A 30 -31.04 27.51 -7.92
C ASN A 30 -31.75 26.16 -8.20
N LYS A 31 -33.04 26.05 -8.01
CA LYS A 31 -33.85 24.86 -8.37
C LYS A 31 -33.93 24.56 -9.88
N LYS A 32 -33.30 25.37 -10.72
CA LYS A 32 -33.07 25.04 -12.15
C LYS A 32 -31.70 24.36 -12.35
N GLU A 33 -31.13 23.73 -11.36
CA GLU A 33 -30.09 22.76 -11.65
C GLU A 33 -30.69 21.66 -12.52
N LYS A 34 -30.10 21.52 -13.70
CA LYS A 34 -30.31 20.38 -14.59
C LYS A 34 -30.24 19.13 -13.72
N ILE A 35 -31.38 18.48 -13.51
CA ILE A 35 -31.40 17.13 -12.96
C ILE A 35 -30.37 16.37 -13.79
N PRO A 36 -29.22 15.93 -13.20
CA PRO A 36 -28.27 15.16 -13.95
C PRO A 36 -29.09 14.00 -14.55
N ILE A 37 -28.92 13.72 -15.84
CA ILE A 37 -29.51 12.54 -16.47
C ILE A 37 -28.83 11.37 -15.74
N VAL A 38 -29.47 10.90 -14.68
CA VAL A 38 -29.00 9.73 -13.91
C VAL A 38 -29.10 8.57 -14.88
N THR A 39 -28.01 8.18 -15.45
CA THR A 39 -27.90 6.98 -16.27
C THR A 39 -28.33 5.82 -15.39
N LYS A 40 -29.51 5.25 -15.71
CA LYS A 40 -30.10 4.19 -14.90
C LYS A 40 -29.23 2.95 -14.97
N LEU A 41 -28.40 2.73 -13.98
CA LEU A 41 -27.67 1.47 -13.87
C LEU A 41 -28.69 0.30 -13.75
N SER A 42 -28.52 -0.69 -14.58
CA SER A 42 -29.25 -1.94 -14.48
C SER A 42 -28.77 -2.76 -13.28
N VAL A 43 -29.59 -3.70 -12.80
CA VAL A 43 -29.22 -4.66 -11.75
C VAL A 43 -27.89 -5.33 -12.08
N LYS A 44 -27.70 -5.80 -13.32
CA LYS A 44 -26.47 -6.47 -13.76
C LYS A 44 -25.22 -5.57 -13.67
N GLN A 45 -25.37 -4.28 -13.96
CA GLN A 45 -24.23 -3.35 -13.86
C GLN A 45 -23.86 -3.08 -12.40
N ILE A 46 -24.84 -2.92 -11.50
CA ILE A 46 -24.61 -2.75 -10.07
C ILE A 46 -24.01 -4.02 -9.48
N ASP A 47 -24.53 -5.20 -9.82
CA ASP A 47 -23.95 -6.47 -9.43
C ASP A 47 -22.49 -6.58 -9.90
N SER A 48 -22.20 -6.22 -11.14
CA SER A 48 -20.84 -6.26 -11.70
C SER A 48 -19.87 -5.38 -10.91
N VAL A 49 -20.27 -4.15 -10.56
CA VAL A 49 -19.48 -3.24 -9.74
C VAL A 49 -19.27 -3.82 -8.34
N PHE A 50 -20.34 -4.31 -7.74
CA PHE A 50 -20.30 -4.90 -6.40
C PHE A 50 -19.32 -6.08 -6.34
N PHE A 51 -19.44 -7.05 -7.24
CA PHE A 51 -18.55 -8.20 -7.29
C PHE A 51 -17.11 -7.83 -7.65
N LYS A 52 -16.90 -6.83 -8.50
CA LYS A 52 -15.56 -6.33 -8.81
C LYS A 52 -14.87 -5.75 -7.55
N VAL A 53 -15.62 -4.98 -6.75
CA VAL A 53 -15.06 -4.48 -5.48
C VAL A 53 -14.75 -5.63 -4.53
N LEU A 54 -15.61 -6.63 -4.40
CA LEU A 54 -15.33 -7.81 -3.58
C LEU A 54 -14.07 -8.55 -4.05
N ASP A 55 -13.88 -8.72 -5.36
CA ASP A 55 -12.66 -9.31 -5.93
C ASP A 55 -11.41 -8.47 -5.66
N ASP A 56 -11.51 -7.14 -5.72
CA ASP A 56 -10.42 -6.22 -5.37
C ASP A 56 -9.98 -6.38 -3.89
N TYR A 57 -10.87 -6.81 -3.02
CA TYR A 57 -10.55 -7.19 -1.64
C TYR A 57 -10.16 -8.67 -1.47
N GLY A 58 -10.09 -9.44 -2.56
CA GLY A 58 -9.73 -10.85 -2.54
C GLY A 58 -10.79 -11.75 -1.88
N ILE A 59 -12.06 -11.32 -1.91
CA ILE A 59 -13.18 -12.12 -1.41
C ILE A 59 -13.50 -13.20 -2.44
N LYS A 60 -13.25 -14.46 -2.06
CA LYS A 60 -13.40 -15.61 -2.95
C LYS A 60 -14.87 -15.97 -3.14
N SER A 61 -15.24 -16.50 -4.31
CA SER A 61 -16.61 -16.91 -4.65
C SER A 61 -17.20 -17.94 -3.66
N GLN A 62 -16.37 -18.78 -3.07
CA GLN A 62 -16.79 -19.76 -2.04
C GLN A 62 -17.29 -19.12 -0.72
N TRP A 63 -17.00 -17.83 -0.50
CA TRP A 63 -17.48 -17.07 0.66
C TRP A 63 -18.74 -16.28 0.35
N ILE A 64 -19.25 -16.40 -0.86
CA ILE A 64 -20.44 -15.73 -1.34
C ILE A 64 -21.52 -16.76 -1.58
N SER A 65 -22.68 -16.56 -0.93
CA SER A 65 -23.89 -17.34 -1.21
C SER A 65 -25.01 -16.39 -1.63
N SER A 66 -25.99 -16.91 -2.34
CA SER A 66 -27.12 -16.11 -2.79
C SER A 66 -28.43 -16.86 -2.60
N LYS A 67 -29.49 -16.12 -2.32
CA LYS A 67 -30.87 -16.61 -2.29
C LYS A 67 -31.67 -15.91 -3.36
N LYS A 68 -32.33 -16.66 -4.27
CA LYS A 68 -33.21 -16.08 -5.28
C LYS A 68 -34.36 -15.32 -4.64
N VAL A 69 -34.65 -14.15 -5.18
CA VAL A 69 -35.75 -13.29 -4.76
C VAL A 69 -36.67 -13.07 -5.98
N LYS A 70 -37.97 -12.98 -5.76
CA LYS A 70 -38.90 -12.61 -6.84
C LYS A 70 -38.96 -11.09 -6.93
N PRO A 71 -38.72 -10.51 -8.10
CA PRO A 71 -38.84 -9.06 -8.29
C PRO A 71 -40.26 -8.57 -7.99
N THR A 72 -40.37 -7.35 -7.47
CA THR A 72 -41.62 -6.61 -7.27
C THR A 72 -41.51 -5.25 -7.95
N GLN A 73 -42.56 -4.44 -7.86
CA GLN A 73 -42.57 -3.11 -8.50
C GLN A 73 -41.45 -2.21 -7.97
N ASP A 74 -41.14 -2.28 -6.67
CA ASP A 74 -40.14 -1.43 -5.98
C ASP A 74 -38.80 -2.16 -5.75
N ASP A 75 -38.73 -3.44 -6.08
CA ASP A 75 -37.55 -4.29 -5.89
C ASP A 75 -37.28 -5.10 -7.16
N SER A 76 -36.29 -4.69 -7.93
CA SER A 76 -35.88 -5.39 -9.16
C SER A 76 -34.75 -6.39 -8.93
N THR A 77 -34.37 -6.68 -7.68
CA THR A 77 -33.32 -7.65 -7.37
C THR A 77 -33.75 -9.07 -7.74
N LEU A 78 -32.82 -9.83 -8.31
CA LEU A 78 -33.01 -11.24 -8.64
C LEU A 78 -32.47 -12.16 -7.56
N ALA A 79 -31.59 -11.63 -6.72
CA ALA A 79 -30.96 -12.35 -5.61
C ALA A 79 -30.64 -11.43 -4.45
N GLN A 80 -30.64 -12.00 -3.23
CA GLN A 80 -30.02 -11.45 -2.05
C GLN A 80 -28.71 -12.17 -1.83
N TYR A 81 -27.64 -11.41 -1.66
CA TYR A 81 -26.29 -11.93 -1.45
C TYR A 81 -25.91 -11.98 0.02
N PHE A 82 -25.24 -13.04 0.43
CA PHE A 82 -24.67 -13.23 1.77
C PHE A 82 -23.19 -13.47 1.64
N ILE A 83 -22.37 -12.56 2.16
CA ILE A 83 -20.94 -12.53 1.97
C ILE A 83 -20.26 -12.69 3.34
N LYS A 84 -19.41 -13.70 3.47
CA LYS A 84 -18.51 -13.84 4.59
C LYS A 84 -17.26 -13.01 4.34
N ILE A 85 -17.00 -12.06 5.23
CA ILE A 85 -15.88 -11.12 5.13
C ILE A 85 -14.78 -11.57 6.08
N PRO A 86 -13.54 -11.81 5.60
CA PRO A 86 -12.40 -12.04 6.48
C PRO A 86 -12.26 -10.93 7.52
N SER A 87 -11.94 -11.29 8.78
CA SER A 87 -11.92 -10.34 9.90
C SER A 87 -10.85 -9.24 9.79
N ASP A 88 -9.87 -9.42 8.90
CA ASP A 88 -8.82 -8.44 8.61
C ASP A 88 -9.26 -7.37 7.60
N ILE A 89 -10.48 -7.45 7.06
CA ILE A 89 -11.06 -6.46 6.15
C ILE A 89 -12.10 -5.62 6.89
N PRO A 90 -11.86 -4.32 7.11
CA PRO A 90 -12.88 -3.43 7.64
C PRO A 90 -14.00 -3.22 6.62
N ILE A 91 -15.22 -3.64 6.93
CA ILE A 91 -16.40 -3.48 6.06
C ILE A 91 -16.59 -2.03 5.56
N PRO A 92 -16.37 -0.97 6.38
CA PRO A 92 -16.49 0.41 5.90
C PRO A 92 -15.62 0.76 4.68
N PHE A 93 -14.49 0.11 4.49
CA PHE A 93 -13.67 0.34 3.28
C PHE A 93 -14.31 -0.25 2.03
N ILE A 94 -14.91 -1.44 2.15
CA ILE A 94 -15.68 -2.04 1.04
C ILE A 94 -16.84 -1.12 0.67
N LEU A 95 -17.61 -0.63 1.67
CA LEU A 95 -18.74 0.27 1.46
C LEU A 95 -18.31 1.55 0.75
N LYS A 96 -17.21 2.16 1.22
CA LYS A 96 -16.65 3.37 0.60
C LYS A 96 -16.28 3.14 -0.86
N ASP A 97 -15.60 2.04 -1.17
CA ASP A 97 -15.16 1.76 -2.53
C ASP A 97 -16.35 1.46 -3.47
N ILE A 98 -17.37 0.75 -3.00
CA ILE A 98 -18.62 0.56 -3.76
C ILE A 98 -19.25 1.93 -4.03
N ASN A 99 -19.47 2.74 -2.99
CA ASN A 99 -20.12 4.05 -3.13
C ASN A 99 -19.36 4.95 -4.10
N ASN A 100 -18.04 5.04 -3.98
CA ASN A 100 -17.22 5.89 -4.85
C ASN A 100 -17.35 5.56 -6.34
N ILE A 101 -17.65 4.30 -6.69
CA ILE A 101 -17.80 3.88 -8.10
C ILE A 101 -19.18 4.20 -8.62
N ILE A 102 -20.22 4.05 -7.79
CA ILE A 102 -21.62 4.12 -8.24
C ILE A 102 -22.34 5.40 -7.83
N GLU A 103 -21.74 6.25 -7.00
CA GLU A 103 -22.36 7.45 -6.41
C GLU A 103 -23.08 8.36 -7.43
N LYS A 104 -22.51 8.49 -8.62
CA LYS A 104 -23.06 9.35 -9.67
C LYS A 104 -24.28 8.76 -10.38
N ASP A 105 -24.49 7.46 -10.26
CA ASP A 105 -25.44 6.67 -11.02
C ASP A 105 -26.57 6.08 -10.19
N ILE A 106 -26.60 6.38 -8.88
CA ILE A 106 -27.59 5.87 -7.93
C ILE A 106 -28.36 7.00 -7.25
N THR A 107 -29.57 6.71 -6.81
CA THR A 107 -30.41 7.65 -6.05
C THR A 107 -30.34 7.40 -4.54
N GLY A 108 -29.88 6.25 -4.13
CA GLY A 108 -29.70 5.93 -2.70
C GLY A 108 -28.76 4.77 -2.46
N PHE A 109 -27.90 4.95 -1.47
CA PHE A 109 -27.07 3.91 -0.89
C PHE A 109 -27.33 3.84 0.61
N VAL A 110 -27.84 2.72 1.07
CA VAL A 110 -28.13 2.49 2.50
C VAL A 110 -27.27 1.36 2.99
N SER A 111 -26.54 1.63 4.07
CA SER A 111 -25.83 0.60 4.84
C SER A 111 -26.26 0.66 6.28
N GLU A 112 -26.61 -0.48 6.86
CA GLU A 112 -27.08 -0.59 8.24
C GLU A 112 -26.29 -1.69 8.96
N GLU A 113 -25.56 -1.32 9.99
CA GLU A 113 -24.92 -2.27 10.90
C GLU A 113 -25.94 -2.75 11.93
N LYS A 114 -26.37 -4.00 11.80
CA LYS A 114 -27.38 -4.59 12.69
C LYS A 114 -26.87 -4.89 14.10
N LYS A 115 -25.55 -5.06 14.23
CA LYS A 115 -24.85 -5.33 15.48
C LYS A 115 -23.43 -4.82 15.37
N ILE A 116 -22.92 -4.17 16.40
CA ILE A 116 -21.54 -3.65 16.47
C ILE A 116 -20.54 -4.76 16.07
N TYR A 117 -19.73 -4.49 15.05
CA TYR A 117 -18.80 -5.45 14.43
C TYR A 117 -19.47 -6.75 13.92
N GLY A 118 -20.75 -6.68 13.60
CA GLY A 118 -21.54 -7.82 13.14
C GLY A 118 -22.03 -7.69 11.71
N LEU A 119 -23.25 -8.17 11.49
CA LEU A 119 -23.89 -8.14 10.18
C LEU A 119 -24.13 -6.70 9.72
N THR A 120 -23.66 -6.39 8.52
CA THR A 120 -23.94 -5.13 7.81
C THR A 120 -24.79 -5.41 6.58
N GLU A 121 -25.98 -4.85 6.52
CA GLU A 121 -26.86 -4.90 5.35
C GLU A 121 -26.56 -3.72 4.40
N ILE A 122 -26.55 -4.00 3.11
CA ILE A 122 -26.38 -3.02 2.05
C ILE A 122 -27.61 -3.05 1.14
N ARG A 123 -28.11 -1.87 0.77
CA ARG A 123 -29.18 -1.69 -0.21
C ARG A 123 -28.82 -0.55 -1.13
N ILE A 124 -28.90 -0.79 -2.42
CA ILE A 124 -28.60 0.20 -3.47
C ILE A 124 -29.85 0.44 -4.31
N TYR A 125 -30.20 1.70 -4.47
CA TYR A 125 -31.42 2.14 -5.14
C TYR A 125 -31.07 3.00 -6.37
N THR A 126 -31.88 2.84 -7.41
CA THR A 126 -31.91 3.75 -8.56
C THR A 126 -33.35 4.15 -8.83
N ASN A 127 -33.68 5.45 -8.76
CA ASN A 127 -35.06 5.96 -8.88
C ASN A 127 -36.02 5.22 -7.92
N GLU A 128 -35.64 5.12 -6.64
CA GLU A 128 -36.40 4.48 -5.58
C GLU A 128 -36.59 2.96 -5.71
N ILE A 129 -36.18 2.38 -6.82
CA ILE A 129 -36.23 0.93 -7.06
C ILE A 129 -34.96 0.28 -6.53
N LEU A 130 -35.11 -0.70 -5.65
CA LEU A 130 -34.02 -1.50 -5.11
C LEU A 130 -33.36 -2.33 -6.22
N LYS A 131 -32.03 -2.20 -6.36
CA LYS A 131 -31.23 -2.86 -7.40
C LYS A 131 -30.24 -3.89 -6.85
N LEU A 132 -29.81 -3.71 -5.59
CA LEU A 132 -28.93 -4.67 -4.93
C LEU A 132 -29.30 -4.78 -3.44
N ARG A 133 -29.29 -6.03 -2.96
CA ARG A 133 -29.42 -6.36 -1.54
C ARG A 133 -28.33 -7.33 -1.16
N ALA A 134 -27.49 -6.95 -0.21
CA ALA A 134 -26.38 -7.76 0.27
C ALA A 134 -26.23 -7.69 1.78
N SER A 135 -25.74 -8.77 2.37
CA SER A 135 -25.44 -8.90 3.80
C SER A 135 -23.97 -9.28 3.94
N LEU A 136 -23.18 -8.42 4.57
CA LEU A 136 -21.76 -8.63 4.85
C LEU A 136 -21.61 -9.11 6.29
N LEU A 137 -21.06 -10.31 6.50
CA LEU A 137 -20.85 -10.90 7.81
C LEU A 137 -19.36 -11.14 8.08
N PRO A 138 -18.75 -10.47 9.07
CA PRO A 138 -17.37 -10.78 9.47
C PRO A 138 -17.26 -12.24 9.94
N ASP A 139 -16.29 -12.97 9.37
CA ASP A 139 -16.02 -14.36 9.75
C ASP A 139 -14.56 -14.52 10.20
N LYS A 140 -14.35 -14.78 11.49
CA LYS A 140 -13.04 -14.94 12.11
C LYS A 140 -12.31 -16.21 11.67
N ASN A 141 -13.05 -17.18 11.13
CA ASN A 141 -12.47 -18.45 10.68
C ASN A 141 -11.85 -18.34 9.28
N ILE A 142 -12.13 -17.24 8.59
CA ILE A 142 -11.54 -17.00 7.27
C ILE A 142 -10.22 -16.27 7.44
N ILE A 143 -9.16 -16.98 7.09
CA ILE A 143 -7.80 -16.44 7.06
C ILE A 143 -7.38 -16.30 5.60
N ARG A 144 -6.96 -15.11 5.20
CA ARG A 144 -6.37 -14.88 3.87
C ARG A 144 -4.90 -15.27 3.91
N THR A 145 -4.51 -16.28 3.12
CA THR A 145 -3.10 -16.66 2.93
C THR A 145 -2.51 -15.74 1.87
N ASN A 146 -1.62 -14.85 2.27
CA ASN A 146 -1.02 -13.87 1.38
C ASN A 146 0.45 -13.69 1.70
N ASN A 147 1.22 -13.28 0.68
CA ASN A 147 2.64 -13.05 0.82
C ASN A 147 2.94 -11.78 1.62
N GLU A 148 4.05 -11.81 2.31
CA GLU A 148 4.68 -10.65 2.93
C GLU A 148 5.74 -10.11 1.96
N LEU A 149 5.63 -8.84 1.59
CA LEU A 149 6.45 -8.20 0.56
C LEU A 149 7.37 -7.18 1.22
N SER A 150 8.65 -7.26 0.95
CA SER A 150 9.64 -6.27 1.38
C SER A 150 10.39 -5.74 0.18
N PHE A 151 10.76 -4.45 0.21
CA PHE A 151 11.39 -3.78 -0.92
C PHE A 151 12.69 -3.09 -0.51
N ILE A 152 13.72 -3.29 -1.34
CA ILE A 152 15.00 -2.60 -1.26
C ILE A 152 15.16 -1.77 -2.53
N ILE A 153 15.42 -0.48 -2.37
CA ILE A 153 15.67 0.45 -3.47
C ILE A 153 17.18 0.51 -3.75
N SER A 154 17.58 0.09 -4.95
CA SER A 154 19.00 -0.07 -5.29
C SER A 154 19.72 1.24 -5.59
N ASP A 155 19.01 2.25 -6.08
CA ASP A 155 19.54 3.54 -6.53
C ASP A 155 19.22 4.71 -5.59
N ALA A 156 18.68 4.44 -4.39
CA ALA A 156 18.25 5.50 -3.48
C ALA A 156 19.36 6.50 -3.12
N MET A 157 20.59 6.01 -2.99
CA MET A 157 21.75 6.85 -2.66
C MET A 157 22.21 7.75 -3.79
N ASP A 158 21.90 7.39 -5.03
CA ASP A 158 22.29 8.12 -6.26
C ASP A 158 21.18 9.07 -6.74
N LEU A 159 20.02 9.05 -6.09
CA LEU A 159 18.91 9.95 -6.43
C LEU A 159 19.27 11.42 -6.19
N SER A 160 18.75 12.29 -7.07
CA SER A 160 18.74 13.73 -6.83
C SER A 160 18.02 14.06 -5.54
N GLU A 161 18.32 15.20 -4.91
CA GLU A 161 17.74 15.60 -3.63
C GLU A 161 16.21 15.54 -3.62
N SER A 162 15.56 16.05 -4.66
CA SER A 162 14.11 16.00 -4.79
C SER A 162 13.56 14.57 -4.83
N LYS A 163 14.16 13.68 -5.62
CA LYS A 163 13.75 12.28 -5.70
C LYS A 163 14.08 11.52 -4.41
N PHE A 164 15.17 11.84 -3.75
CA PHE A 164 15.51 11.26 -2.45
C PHE A 164 14.50 11.66 -1.38
N ASN A 165 14.06 12.93 -1.34
CA ASN A 165 13.01 13.38 -0.45
C ASN A 165 11.67 12.66 -0.74
N ASN A 166 11.36 12.39 -2.01
CA ASN A 166 10.20 11.57 -2.37
C ASN A 166 10.33 10.13 -1.85
N PHE A 167 11.51 9.52 -1.96
CA PHE A 167 11.77 8.20 -1.37
C PHE A 167 11.58 8.21 0.15
N LEU A 168 12.10 9.23 0.85
CA LEU A 168 11.95 9.36 2.29
C LEU A 168 10.48 9.50 2.72
N SER A 169 9.67 10.23 1.94
CA SER A 169 8.26 10.50 2.23
C SER A 169 7.31 9.32 1.99
N VAL A 170 7.76 8.25 1.31
CA VAL A 170 6.92 7.06 1.10
C VAL A 170 6.45 6.50 2.45
N SER A 171 5.15 6.36 2.63
CA SER A 171 4.55 5.89 3.91
C SER A 171 4.78 4.41 4.19
N TYR A 172 5.13 3.61 3.19
CA TYR A 172 5.37 2.18 3.37
C TYR A 172 6.79 1.92 3.90
N PRO A 173 6.98 0.80 4.63
CA PRO A 173 8.31 0.32 4.96
C PRO A 173 9.14 0.08 3.69
N LEU A 174 10.22 0.81 3.54
CA LEU A 174 11.19 0.65 2.45
C LEU A 174 12.59 0.61 3.04
N ALA A 175 13.43 -0.20 2.44
CA ALA A 175 14.87 -0.17 2.66
C ALA A 175 15.60 0.30 1.39
N CYS A 176 16.87 0.61 1.50
CA CYS A 176 17.73 0.81 0.33
C CYS A 176 19.04 0.04 0.46
N THR A 177 19.75 -0.14 -0.66
CA THR A 177 21.14 -0.58 -0.62
C THR A 177 22.05 0.61 -0.37
N VAL A 178 23.09 0.36 0.43
CA VAL A 178 24.17 1.31 0.73
C VAL A 178 25.49 0.62 0.46
N VAL A 179 26.30 1.19 -0.43
CA VAL A 179 27.70 0.80 -0.58
C VAL A 179 28.52 1.51 0.51
N PRO A 180 29.31 0.79 1.32
CA PRO A 180 30.06 1.39 2.43
C PRO A 180 31.02 2.50 1.99
N GLY A 181 30.98 3.64 2.69
CA GLY A 181 31.87 4.77 2.46
C GLY A 181 31.55 5.92 3.43
N LYS A 182 32.55 6.73 3.80
CA LYS A 182 32.37 7.85 4.73
C LYS A 182 31.44 8.94 4.19
N ASN A 183 31.46 9.16 2.87
CA ASN A 183 30.65 10.17 2.19
C ASN A 183 29.16 9.92 2.26
N ILE A 184 28.74 8.67 2.50
CA ILE A 184 27.32 8.29 2.50
C ILE A 184 26.69 8.36 3.90
N ILE A 185 27.49 8.47 4.98
CA ILE A 185 27.03 8.38 6.37
C ILE A 185 25.98 9.45 6.67
N GLN A 186 26.19 10.69 6.26
CA GLN A 186 25.21 11.77 6.50
C GLN A 186 23.85 11.48 5.82
N LYS A 187 23.87 10.91 4.61
CA LYS A 187 22.66 10.55 3.88
C LYS A 187 21.93 9.38 4.57
N VAL A 188 22.67 8.43 5.09
CA VAL A 188 22.15 7.30 5.90
C VAL A 188 21.53 7.82 7.21
N ASP A 189 22.19 8.77 7.89
CA ASP A 189 21.65 9.36 9.11
C ASP A 189 20.35 10.13 8.88
N SER A 190 20.21 10.81 7.75
CA SER A 190 18.96 11.47 7.40
C SER A 190 17.79 10.50 7.25
N MET A 191 18.04 9.27 6.81
CA MET A 191 17.01 8.24 6.65
C MET A 191 16.40 7.78 7.99
N LYS A 192 17.17 7.82 9.07
CA LYS A 192 16.72 7.43 10.41
C LYS A 192 15.52 8.26 10.87
N ASN A 193 15.51 9.56 10.57
CA ASN A 193 14.43 10.47 10.91
C ASN A 193 13.10 10.08 10.22
N TYR A 194 13.18 9.40 9.09
CA TYR A 194 12.03 8.93 8.30
C TYR A 194 11.73 7.44 8.50
N ARG A 195 12.41 6.79 9.46
CA ARG A 195 12.26 5.35 9.76
C ARG A 195 12.50 4.47 8.54
N LYS A 196 13.40 4.89 7.63
CA LYS A 196 13.83 4.07 6.51
C LYS A 196 14.95 3.15 6.94
N GLU A 197 14.91 1.92 6.46
CA GLU A 197 15.95 0.91 6.73
C GLU A 197 16.98 0.87 5.59
N TYR A 198 18.11 0.26 5.83
CA TYR A 198 19.10 0.01 4.79
C TYR A 198 19.80 -1.34 4.97
N ALA A 199 20.27 -1.85 3.83
CA ALA A 199 21.16 -3.00 3.76
C ALA A 199 22.48 -2.56 3.15
N LEU A 200 23.59 -3.12 3.62
CA LEU A 200 24.89 -2.90 2.98
C LEU A 200 25.03 -3.84 1.78
N LEU A 201 25.59 -3.30 0.70
CA LEU A 201 26.01 -4.04 -0.47
C LEU A 201 27.54 -3.99 -0.59
N LEU A 202 28.17 -5.13 -0.39
CA LEU A 202 29.62 -5.30 -0.54
C LEU A 202 29.91 -5.65 -1.99
N ASN A 203 30.54 -4.72 -2.71
CA ASN A 203 30.92 -4.84 -4.11
C ASN A 203 32.22 -4.08 -4.40
N ASP A 204 32.61 -4.01 -5.64
CA ASP A 204 33.85 -3.35 -6.05
C ASP A 204 33.78 -1.81 -6.01
N ASP A 205 32.57 -1.23 -5.84
CA ASP A 205 32.35 0.22 -5.80
C ASP A 205 32.73 0.84 -4.44
N ILE A 206 33.12 0.02 -3.44
CA ILE A 206 33.63 0.53 -2.17
C ILE A 206 34.92 1.32 -2.45
N SER A 207 34.79 2.65 -2.45
CA SER A 207 35.91 3.56 -2.76
C SER A 207 36.73 3.95 -1.55
N ASP A 208 36.14 3.91 -0.36
CA ASP A 208 36.81 4.29 0.90
C ASP A 208 37.92 3.30 1.26
N SER A 209 39.15 3.81 1.38
CA SER A 209 40.34 2.98 1.63
C SER A 209 40.30 2.20 2.94
N GLU A 210 39.62 2.74 3.95
CA GLU A 210 39.50 2.11 5.28
C GLU A 210 38.42 1.02 5.33
N MET A 211 37.50 0.99 4.33
CA MET A 211 36.41 0.04 4.24
C MET A 211 36.56 -0.92 3.05
N LYS A 212 37.57 -0.68 2.19
CA LYS A 212 37.77 -1.45 0.98
C LYS A 212 38.19 -2.88 1.29
N LEU A 213 37.59 -3.81 0.56
CA LEU A 213 37.93 -5.23 0.62
C LEU A 213 38.63 -5.60 -0.69
N LYS A 214 39.93 -5.86 -0.62
CA LYS A 214 40.75 -6.21 -1.79
C LYS A 214 41.42 -7.54 -1.63
N GLN A 215 41.53 -8.26 -2.72
CA GLN A 215 42.17 -9.58 -2.78
C GLN A 215 43.63 -9.53 -2.31
N GLU A 216 44.33 -8.42 -2.57
CA GLU A 216 45.75 -8.24 -2.24
C GLU A 216 45.96 -7.88 -0.76
N PHE A 217 44.93 -7.61 -0.02
CA PHE A 217 45.07 -7.19 1.38
C PHE A 217 45.42 -8.36 2.28
N GLN A 218 46.34 -8.11 3.21
CA GLN A 218 46.61 -9.01 4.29
C GLN A 218 45.40 -9.15 5.23
N LYS A 219 45.31 -10.27 5.94
CA LYS A 219 44.16 -10.57 6.80
C LYS A 219 43.90 -9.51 7.87
N GLU A 220 44.93 -8.88 8.40
CA GLU A 220 44.87 -7.82 9.39
C GLU A 220 44.19 -6.57 8.82
N LEU A 221 44.54 -6.18 7.59
CA LEU A 221 43.88 -5.07 6.90
C LEU A 221 42.41 -5.38 6.60
N LEU A 222 42.12 -6.59 6.12
CA LEU A 222 40.74 -7.03 5.89
C LEU A 222 39.91 -6.98 7.18
N ARG A 223 40.44 -7.45 8.32
CA ARG A 223 39.76 -7.33 9.63
C ARG A 223 39.51 -5.87 10.00
N GLY A 224 40.51 -5.00 9.77
CA GLY A 224 40.36 -3.57 10.00
C GLY A 224 39.21 -2.98 9.17
N SER A 225 39.17 -3.27 7.85
CA SER A 225 38.11 -2.83 6.94
C SER A 225 36.74 -3.35 7.37
N ILE A 226 36.64 -4.63 7.73
CA ILE A 226 35.38 -5.25 8.19
C ILE A 226 34.91 -4.55 9.47
N LYS A 227 35.79 -4.32 10.44
CA LYS A 227 35.48 -3.62 11.69
C LYS A 227 34.99 -2.19 11.42
N ASN A 228 35.65 -1.47 10.49
CA ASN A 228 35.27 -0.11 10.11
C ASN A 228 33.87 -0.09 9.46
N ILE A 229 33.58 -1.04 8.55
CA ILE A 229 32.26 -1.18 7.95
C ILE A 229 31.19 -1.38 9.03
N ILE A 230 31.39 -2.36 9.92
CA ILE A 230 30.41 -2.69 10.97
C ILE A 230 30.21 -1.53 11.94
N SER A 231 31.31 -0.88 12.36
CA SER A 231 31.23 0.22 13.32
C SER A 231 30.58 1.48 12.77
N SER A 232 30.75 1.75 11.46
CA SER A 232 30.17 2.91 10.80
C SER A 232 28.69 2.71 10.43
N PHE A 233 28.26 1.47 10.22
CA PHE A 233 26.91 1.14 9.75
C PHE A 233 26.18 0.19 10.73
N LYS A 234 26.17 0.52 12.02
CA LYS A 234 25.60 -0.31 13.10
C LYS A 234 24.12 -0.65 12.93
N ASP A 235 23.36 0.24 12.25
CA ASP A 235 21.92 0.09 12.08
C ASP A 235 21.55 -0.65 10.77
N ALA A 236 22.55 -1.15 10.03
CA ALA A 236 22.29 -1.95 8.84
C ALA A 236 21.49 -3.21 9.19
N ARG A 237 20.41 -3.44 8.48
CA ARG A 237 19.51 -4.59 8.72
C ARG A 237 19.99 -5.86 8.06
N ALA A 238 20.80 -5.74 7.01
CA ALA A 238 21.28 -6.84 6.23
C ALA A 238 22.60 -6.50 5.54
N TYR A 239 23.36 -7.53 5.19
CA TYR A 239 24.62 -7.43 4.49
C TYR A 239 24.58 -8.35 3.29
N PHE A 240 24.59 -7.78 2.09
CA PHE A 240 24.67 -8.50 0.84
C PHE A 240 26.04 -8.41 0.24
N VAL A 241 26.42 -9.43 -0.50
CA VAL A 241 27.61 -9.42 -1.35
C VAL A 241 27.21 -9.60 -2.80
N ASP A 242 27.79 -8.81 -3.70
CA ASP A 242 27.61 -8.99 -5.14
C ASP A 242 28.47 -10.16 -5.60
N GLU A 243 27.85 -11.20 -6.14
CA GLU A 243 28.55 -12.39 -6.65
C GLU A 243 29.42 -12.09 -7.88
N LYS A 244 29.23 -10.90 -8.49
CA LYS A 244 30.09 -10.44 -9.59
C LYS A 244 31.33 -9.71 -9.11
N SER A 245 31.41 -9.36 -7.83
CA SER A 245 32.53 -8.62 -7.27
C SER A 245 33.83 -9.43 -7.25
N ALA A 246 34.96 -8.73 -7.35
CA ALA A 246 36.27 -9.34 -7.25
C ALA A 246 36.49 -10.04 -5.90
N VAL A 247 35.95 -9.47 -4.81
CA VAL A 247 36.02 -10.07 -3.46
C VAL A 247 35.32 -11.42 -3.45
N TYR A 248 34.09 -11.51 -3.93
CA TYR A 248 33.32 -12.77 -3.92
C TYR A 248 34.02 -13.87 -4.70
N ASN A 249 34.59 -13.53 -5.86
CA ASN A 249 35.26 -14.46 -6.75
C ASN A 249 36.73 -14.76 -6.37
N SER A 250 37.18 -14.28 -5.21
CA SER A 250 38.55 -14.43 -4.76
C SER A 250 38.71 -15.48 -3.66
N ALA A 251 39.94 -15.94 -3.47
CA ALA A 251 40.29 -16.87 -2.39
C ALA A 251 40.06 -16.29 -0.98
N ILE A 252 40.00 -14.96 -0.84
CA ILE A 252 39.78 -14.30 0.46
C ILE A 252 38.30 -14.29 0.88
N TYR A 253 37.36 -14.59 0.00
CA TYR A 253 35.93 -14.47 0.30
C TYR A 253 35.53 -15.28 1.54
N ASN A 254 36.01 -16.53 1.64
CA ASN A 254 35.74 -17.35 2.80
C ASN A 254 36.22 -16.70 4.12
N PHE A 255 37.39 -16.09 4.09
CA PHE A 255 37.91 -15.35 5.23
C PHE A 255 37.02 -14.16 5.61
N VAL A 256 36.63 -13.35 4.61
CA VAL A 256 35.74 -12.19 4.79
C VAL A 256 34.40 -12.64 5.38
N ARG A 257 33.77 -13.64 4.78
CA ARG A 257 32.49 -14.21 5.26
C ARG A 257 32.59 -14.70 6.70
N ASP A 258 33.64 -15.44 7.00
CA ASP A 258 33.82 -16.03 8.34
C ASP A 258 34.12 -14.96 9.39
N ASP A 259 34.79 -13.86 9.02
CA ASP A 259 35.06 -12.75 9.92
C ASP A 259 33.81 -11.93 10.22
N PHE A 260 32.95 -11.64 9.21
CA PHE A 260 31.61 -11.08 9.43
C PHE A 260 30.78 -11.99 10.35
N LYS A 261 30.80 -13.31 10.11
CA LYS A 261 30.08 -14.29 10.94
C LYS A 261 30.56 -14.28 12.40
N ARG A 262 31.84 -14.10 12.66
CA ARG A 262 32.39 -13.95 14.04
C ARG A 262 31.85 -12.69 14.73
N GLN A 263 31.54 -11.65 13.97
CA GLN A 263 30.87 -10.43 14.46
C GLN A 263 29.34 -10.55 14.55
N GLY A 264 28.79 -11.76 14.36
CA GLY A 264 27.36 -12.03 14.41
C GLY A 264 26.59 -11.60 13.15
N ILE A 265 27.28 -11.35 12.04
CA ILE A 265 26.70 -10.86 10.79
C ILE A 265 26.78 -11.96 9.74
N THR A 266 25.64 -12.27 9.12
CA THR A 266 25.57 -13.17 7.97
C THR A 266 25.65 -12.35 6.69
N LEU A 267 26.56 -12.75 5.78
CA LEU A 267 26.60 -12.23 4.43
C LEU A 267 25.71 -13.08 3.54
N TYR A 268 24.80 -12.43 2.84
CA TYR A 268 23.88 -13.06 1.90
C TYR A 268 24.30 -12.72 0.45
N PRO A 269 24.25 -13.67 -0.48
CA PRO A 269 24.44 -13.33 -1.89
C PRO A 269 23.29 -12.45 -2.38
N LYS A 270 23.62 -11.49 -3.26
CA LYS A 270 22.64 -10.57 -3.85
C LYS A 270 21.57 -11.32 -4.65
N SER A 271 21.90 -12.49 -5.19
CA SER A 271 20.98 -13.35 -5.94
C SER A 271 19.80 -13.90 -5.12
N GLU A 272 19.84 -13.79 -3.77
CA GLU A 272 18.68 -14.08 -2.93
C GLU A 272 17.58 -13.01 -3.06
N LEU A 273 17.89 -11.85 -3.64
CA LEU A 273 16.93 -10.79 -3.88
C LEU A 273 16.21 -11.02 -5.21
N ILE A 274 14.89 -10.86 -5.21
CA ILE A 274 14.09 -10.89 -6.43
C ILE A 274 14.25 -9.56 -7.15
N GLU A 275 15.00 -9.56 -8.26
CA GLU A 275 15.30 -8.35 -9.00
C GLU A 275 14.11 -7.93 -9.87
N LEU A 276 13.56 -6.73 -9.62
CA LEU A 276 12.47 -6.13 -10.38
C LEU A 276 13.02 -5.07 -11.36
N ASN A 277 13.91 -5.52 -12.26
CA ASN A 277 14.42 -4.70 -13.34
C ASN A 277 13.86 -5.23 -14.66
N ALA A 278 13.26 -4.35 -15.44
CA ALA A 278 12.74 -4.66 -16.77
C ALA A 278 12.91 -3.43 -17.67
N LYS A 279 13.04 -3.65 -18.96
CA LYS A 279 13.12 -2.56 -19.96
C LYS A 279 11.74 -1.98 -20.26
N GLU A 280 10.72 -2.83 -20.20
CA GLU A 280 9.33 -2.46 -20.46
C GLU A 280 8.46 -2.58 -19.22
N ASP A 281 7.51 -1.68 -19.06
CA ASP A 281 6.58 -1.67 -17.93
C ASP A 281 5.73 -2.95 -17.90
N SER A 282 5.34 -3.48 -19.06
CA SER A 282 4.58 -4.73 -19.16
C SER A 282 5.31 -5.94 -18.57
N GLU A 283 6.63 -6.03 -18.82
CA GLU A 283 7.49 -7.07 -18.26
C GLU A 283 7.64 -6.89 -16.75
N LEU A 284 7.86 -5.65 -16.28
CA LEU A 284 7.97 -5.32 -14.88
C LEU A 284 6.71 -5.77 -14.10
N PHE A 285 5.53 -5.40 -14.59
CA PHE A 285 4.25 -5.79 -13.98
C PHE A 285 4.03 -7.30 -14.00
N SER A 286 4.36 -7.96 -15.11
CA SER A 286 4.20 -9.41 -15.24
C SER A 286 5.10 -10.16 -14.25
N LYS A 287 6.37 -9.75 -14.15
CA LYS A 287 7.33 -10.32 -13.21
C LYS A 287 6.89 -10.09 -11.75
N PHE A 288 6.47 -8.86 -11.42
CA PHE A 288 5.98 -8.54 -10.08
C PHE A 288 4.78 -9.40 -9.70
N LYS A 289 3.76 -9.48 -10.58
CA LYS A 289 2.56 -10.30 -10.35
C LYS A 289 2.89 -11.79 -10.22
N PHE A 290 3.82 -12.31 -11.02
CA PHE A 290 4.25 -13.69 -10.94
C PHE A 290 4.72 -14.05 -9.53
N TYR A 291 5.65 -13.27 -8.98
CA TYR A 291 6.16 -13.54 -7.63
C TYR A 291 5.14 -13.27 -6.52
N CYS A 292 4.27 -12.28 -6.68
CA CYS A 292 3.23 -11.99 -5.70
C CYS A 292 2.13 -13.06 -5.66
N ASN A 293 1.80 -13.67 -6.80
CA ASN A 293 0.79 -14.72 -6.89
C ASN A 293 1.33 -16.10 -6.51
N ASP A 294 2.66 -16.27 -6.49
CA ASP A 294 3.27 -17.51 -6.05
C ASP A 294 3.09 -17.67 -4.54
N THR A 295 2.18 -18.57 -4.17
CA THR A 295 1.91 -18.95 -2.78
C THR A 295 2.59 -20.26 -2.40
N THR A 296 3.40 -20.84 -3.29
CA THR A 296 4.19 -22.02 -3.03
C THR A 296 5.51 -21.64 -2.35
N GLY A 297 5.89 -22.37 -1.30
CA GLY A 297 7.15 -22.14 -0.61
C GLY A 297 7.14 -21.00 0.40
N VAL A 298 8.16 -20.14 0.35
CA VAL A 298 8.35 -19.04 1.32
C VAL A 298 7.38 -17.90 1.04
N HIS A 299 6.50 -17.61 2.00
CA HIS A 299 5.52 -16.52 1.90
C HIS A 299 6.15 -15.11 1.93
N GLN A 300 7.42 -15.00 2.29
CA GLN A 300 8.13 -13.72 2.29
C GLN A 300 8.87 -13.55 0.96
N LYS A 301 8.62 -12.42 0.30
CA LYS A 301 9.28 -12.06 -0.96
C LYS A 301 10.06 -10.77 -0.75
N LEU A 302 11.36 -10.84 -0.98
CA LEU A 302 12.27 -9.70 -0.84
C LEU A 302 12.69 -9.21 -2.22
N PHE A 303 12.18 -8.05 -2.59
CA PHE A 303 12.42 -7.44 -3.90
C PHE A 303 13.54 -6.40 -3.84
N ILE A 304 14.34 -6.34 -4.89
CA ILE A 304 15.24 -5.21 -5.17
C ILE A 304 14.82 -4.54 -6.47
N SER A 305 14.75 -3.21 -6.48
CA SER A 305 14.29 -2.42 -7.61
C SER A 305 14.89 -1.02 -7.59
N THR A 306 14.92 -0.32 -8.73
CA THR A 306 15.13 1.13 -8.75
C THR A 306 13.91 1.85 -8.17
N PHE A 307 14.09 3.08 -7.70
CA PHE A 307 12.98 3.88 -7.17
C PHE A 307 11.93 4.17 -8.23
N GLU A 308 12.33 4.39 -9.48
CA GLU A 308 11.41 4.59 -10.60
C GLU A 308 10.52 3.35 -10.83
N ASN A 309 11.11 2.16 -10.90
CA ASN A 309 10.35 0.92 -11.08
C ASN A 309 9.42 0.65 -9.89
N TYR A 310 9.88 0.95 -8.66
CA TYR A 310 9.02 0.87 -7.48
C TYR A 310 7.79 1.80 -7.60
N GLN A 311 7.98 3.05 -8.06
CA GLN A 311 6.86 3.98 -8.25
C GLN A 311 5.87 3.46 -9.32
N LYS A 312 6.36 2.85 -10.40
CA LYS A 312 5.51 2.24 -11.44
C LYS A 312 4.64 1.12 -10.88
N ILE A 313 5.17 0.24 -10.03
CA ILE A 313 4.42 -0.88 -9.45
C ILE A 313 3.53 -0.48 -8.26
N LEU A 314 3.66 0.73 -7.72
CA LEU A 314 2.93 1.18 -6.53
C LEU A 314 1.40 1.04 -6.64
N PRO A 315 0.74 1.36 -7.77
CA PRO A 315 -0.71 1.14 -7.91
C PRO A 315 -1.11 -0.33 -7.76
N GLU A 316 -0.33 -1.25 -8.34
CA GLU A 316 -0.60 -2.69 -8.21
C GLU A 316 -0.28 -3.19 -6.80
N LEU A 317 0.75 -2.64 -6.15
CA LEU A 317 1.07 -2.94 -4.75
C LEU A 317 -0.08 -2.54 -3.81
N ILE A 318 -0.71 -1.38 -4.04
CA ILE A 318 -1.89 -0.94 -3.29
C ILE A 318 -3.05 -1.91 -3.50
N ARG A 319 -3.25 -2.40 -4.73
CA ARG A 319 -4.27 -3.41 -5.04
C ARG A 319 -3.99 -4.74 -4.34
N LEU A 320 -2.75 -5.21 -4.36
CA LEU A 320 -2.34 -6.42 -3.65
C LEU A 320 -2.52 -6.29 -2.13
N LYS A 321 -2.26 -5.11 -1.57
CA LYS A 321 -2.54 -4.83 -0.15
C LYS A 321 -4.02 -4.95 0.17
N LYS A 322 -4.94 -4.49 -0.70
CA LYS A 322 -6.38 -4.72 -0.53
C LYS A 322 -6.70 -6.22 -0.53
N LYS A 323 -6.06 -7.00 -1.39
CA LYS A 323 -6.18 -8.47 -1.42
C LYS A 323 -5.59 -9.17 -0.20
N GLY A 324 -4.86 -8.44 0.66
CA GLY A 324 -4.36 -8.91 1.96
C GLY A 324 -2.86 -9.18 2.02
N HIS A 325 -2.11 -8.94 0.94
CA HIS A 325 -0.65 -8.96 1.02
C HIS A 325 -0.16 -7.91 2.01
N LYS A 326 0.88 -8.22 2.76
CA LYS A 326 1.46 -7.32 3.76
C LYS A 326 2.75 -6.73 3.21
N ILE A 327 2.93 -5.42 3.39
CA ILE A 327 4.21 -4.78 3.16
C ILE A 327 4.93 -4.74 4.50
N ILE A 328 6.06 -5.43 4.58
CA ILE A 328 6.84 -5.55 5.82
C ILE A 328 8.20 -4.87 5.67
N SER A 329 8.80 -4.53 6.80
CA SER A 329 10.15 -3.98 6.84
C SER A 329 11.20 -5.07 6.57
N LEU A 330 12.37 -4.65 6.09
CA LEU A 330 13.51 -5.53 5.85
C LEU A 330 13.90 -6.30 7.12
N ALA A 331 13.88 -5.65 8.28
CA ALA A 331 14.18 -6.28 9.55
C ALA A 331 13.27 -7.48 9.85
N LYS A 332 11.99 -7.41 9.50
CA LYS A 332 11.04 -8.53 9.69
C LYS A 332 11.32 -9.68 8.74
N THR A 333 11.67 -9.39 7.50
CA THR A 333 12.04 -10.41 6.49
C THR A 333 13.27 -11.20 6.93
N TYR A 334 14.24 -10.53 7.53
CA TYR A 334 15.50 -11.14 7.95
C TYR A 334 15.41 -11.98 9.22
N LEU A 335 14.52 -11.64 10.15
CA LEU A 335 14.34 -12.44 11.37
C LEU A 335 13.91 -13.88 11.04
N VAL A 336 13.13 -14.06 9.97
CA VAL A 336 12.68 -15.40 9.52
C VAL A 336 13.78 -16.17 8.77
N LEU A 337 14.67 -15.47 8.04
CA LEU A 337 15.79 -16.11 7.35
C LEU A 337 16.88 -16.59 8.32
N LYS A 338 16.98 -16.01 9.54
CA LYS A 338 17.92 -16.43 10.59
C LYS A 338 17.48 -17.70 11.33
N GLU A 339 16.20 -18.04 11.31
CA GLU A 339 15.64 -19.23 11.99
C GLU A 339 15.67 -20.49 11.12
N LYS A 340 16.15 -20.41 9.88
CA LYS A 340 16.43 -21.55 9.01
C LYS A 340 17.93 -21.83 8.92
#